data_5b64d0783c14691c94764cb139eb60df
#
_entry.id   5b64d0783c14691c94764cb139eb60df
#
_cell.length_a   1.000
_cell.length_b   1.000
_cell.length_c   1.000
_cell.angle_alpha   90.00
_cell.angle_beta   90.00
_cell.angle_gamma   90.00
#
_symmetry.space_group_name_H-M   'P 1'
#
loop_
_entity.id
_entity.type
_entity.pdbx_description
1 polymer ?
#
loop_
_entity_poly.entity_id
_entity_poly.type
_entity_poly.pdbx_seq_one_letter_code
_entity_poly.pdbx_strand_id
1 'polypeptide(L)'
;MLYTMRVYALFLLLVMSVFSAEAQFRKITKAPSTENHFLISGVIYHYDIVKGNEMPAAHAQIVVYQNKELYVAFFGGADGTYSFYLPVGFEYEVWFGGSAFANKKLFIDATQLPEEKKPREVTLDVSLFRAVEGIDFSILNEPYVRMEYNPESDSMRVDEEYTRKRKVELDKSLKKAKKLLQSAKG
;
A
#
# COMPACT_ATOMS: atom_id res chain seq x y z
N MET A 1 31.74 -9.70 -42.61
CA MET A 1 32.32 -9.29 -41.33
C MET A 1 31.68 -8.00 -40.74
N LEU A 2 31.20 -7.06 -41.54
CA LEU A 2 30.51 -5.86 -41.01
C LEU A 2 29.07 -6.07 -40.50
N TYR A 3 28.38 -7.12 -40.96
CA TYR A 3 26.99 -7.39 -40.58
C TYR A 3 26.86 -7.97 -39.17
N THR A 4 27.79 -8.81 -38.75
CA THR A 4 27.85 -9.42 -37.42
C THR A 4 28.14 -8.38 -36.32
N MET A 5 28.97 -7.39 -36.57
CA MET A 5 29.27 -6.33 -35.62
C MET A 5 28.05 -5.41 -35.34
N ARG A 6 27.18 -5.16 -36.32
CA ARG A 6 25.95 -4.36 -36.11
C ARG A 6 24.90 -5.05 -35.23
N VAL A 7 24.79 -6.37 -35.35
CA VAL A 7 23.83 -7.17 -34.53
C VAL A 7 24.27 -7.19 -33.09
N TYR A 8 25.56 -7.34 -32.80
CA TYR A 8 26.08 -7.32 -31.41
C TYR A 8 25.96 -5.95 -30.76
N ALA A 9 26.14 -4.86 -31.52
CA ALA A 9 25.97 -3.51 -31.01
C ALA A 9 24.50 -3.21 -30.65
N LEU A 10 23.54 -3.69 -31.44
CA LEU A 10 22.10 -3.56 -31.15
C LEU A 10 21.68 -4.41 -29.92
N PHE A 11 22.26 -5.61 -29.80
CA PHE A 11 21.97 -6.48 -28.64
C PHE A 11 22.56 -5.91 -27.36
N LEU A 12 23.73 -5.29 -27.41
CA LEU A 12 24.34 -4.64 -26.22
C LEU A 12 23.56 -3.39 -25.78
N LEU A 13 23.00 -2.62 -26.72
CA LEU A 13 22.12 -1.48 -26.43
C LEU A 13 20.79 -1.91 -25.83
N LEU A 14 20.23 -3.05 -26.25
CA LEU A 14 18.98 -3.59 -25.70
C LEU A 14 19.18 -4.13 -24.28
N VAL A 15 20.33 -4.75 -24.00
CA VAL A 15 20.65 -5.27 -22.64
C VAL A 15 20.92 -4.12 -21.68
N MET A 16 21.52 -3.01 -22.11
CA MET A 16 21.72 -1.84 -21.25
C MET A 16 20.43 -1.11 -20.88
N SER A 17 19.38 -1.19 -21.71
CA SER A 17 18.08 -0.57 -21.40
C SER A 17 17.28 -1.30 -20.33
N VAL A 18 17.53 -2.60 -20.11
CA VAL A 18 16.85 -3.41 -19.09
C VAL A 18 17.43 -3.13 -17.69
N PHE A 19 18.71 -2.76 -17.59
CA PHE A 19 19.34 -2.45 -16.29
C PHE A 19 18.96 -1.08 -15.71
N SER A 20 18.34 -0.20 -16.50
CA SER A 20 17.96 1.15 -16.04
C SER A 20 16.63 1.19 -15.30
N ALA A 21 15.83 0.11 -15.32
CA ALA A 21 14.50 0.07 -14.67
C ALA A 21 14.56 -0.27 -13.17
N GLU A 22 15.66 -0.85 -12.69
CA GLU A 22 15.80 -1.23 -11.27
C GLU A 22 16.31 -0.10 -10.36
N ALA A 23 16.75 1.02 -10.92
CA ALA A 23 17.42 2.08 -10.18
C ALA A 23 16.47 3.13 -9.55
N GLN A 24 15.15 3.00 -9.66
CA GLN A 24 14.21 4.01 -9.14
C GLN A 24 13.53 3.66 -7.82
N PHE A 25 13.88 2.55 -7.17
CA PHE A 25 13.51 2.36 -5.76
C PHE A 25 14.41 3.25 -4.88
N ARG A 26 14.04 4.52 -4.76
CA ARG A 26 14.65 5.40 -3.77
C ARG A 26 14.34 4.84 -2.38
N LYS A 27 15.32 4.15 -1.80
CA LYS A 27 15.36 3.93 -0.37
C LYS A 27 15.39 5.32 0.27
N ILE A 28 14.28 5.77 0.87
CA ILE A 28 14.28 6.99 1.68
C ILE A 28 15.08 6.68 2.94
N THR A 29 16.41 6.88 2.87
CA THR A 29 17.34 6.59 3.95
C THR A 29 17.68 7.83 4.79
N LYS A 30 17.07 8.97 4.48
CA LYS A 30 17.20 10.17 5.29
C LYS A 30 15.82 10.51 5.83
N ALA A 31 15.63 10.40 7.15
CA ALA A 31 14.46 10.98 7.78
C ALA A 31 14.34 12.41 7.26
N PRO A 32 13.24 12.81 6.61
CA PRO A 32 13.02 14.20 6.28
C PRO A 32 13.11 15.02 7.58
N SER A 33 13.36 16.32 7.47
CA SER A 33 13.19 17.19 8.64
C SER A 33 11.79 16.87 9.16
N THR A 34 11.64 16.54 10.43
CA THR A 34 10.36 16.10 11.01
C THR A 34 9.36 17.24 11.10
N GLU A 35 9.79 18.45 10.78
CA GLU A 35 8.94 19.65 10.69
C GLU A 35 7.97 19.48 9.51
N ASN A 36 6.71 19.77 9.75
CA ASN A 36 5.64 19.76 8.75
C ASN A 36 5.36 18.38 8.10
N HIS A 37 5.61 17.31 8.86
CA HIS A 37 5.31 15.94 8.46
C HIS A 37 4.51 15.22 9.54
N PHE A 38 3.74 14.23 9.13
CA PHE A 38 3.15 13.27 10.05
C PHE A 38 3.69 11.86 9.76
N LEU A 39 3.77 11.03 10.79
CA LEU A 39 4.26 9.66 10.72
C LEU A 39 3.09 8.70 10.56
N ILE A 40 3.19 7.81 9.59
CA ILE A 40 2.32 6.65 9.50
C ILE A 40 3.14 5.40 9.80
N SER A 41 2.66 4.59 10.73
CA SER A 41 3.31 3.35 11.15
C SER A 41 2.29 2.23 11.34
N GLY A 42 2.74 0.99 11.41
CA GLY A 42 1.89 -0.16 11.69
C GLY A 42 2.48 -1.47 11.22
N VAL A 43 1.64 -2.51 11.20
CA VAL A 43 1.99 -3.84 10.73
C VAL A 43 1.07 -4.24 9.58
N ILE A 44 1.66 -4.82 8.54
CA ILE A 44 0.91 -5.44 7.45
C ILE A 44 0.82 -6.94 7.75
N TYR A 45 -0.40 -7.44 7.76
CA TYR A 45 -0.70 -8.86 7.98
C TYR A 45 -1.16 -9.53 6.69
N HIS A 46 -0.84 -10.80 6.56
CA HIS A 46 -1.46 -11.71 5.61
C HIS A 46 -2.59 -12.47 6.31
N TYR A 47 -3.81 -12.24 5.88
CA TYR A 47 -4.99 -12.97 6.33
C TYR A 47 -5.20 -14.24 5.49
N ASP A 48 -5.12 -15.40 6.12
CA ASP A 48 -5.46 -16.68 5.48
C ASP A 48 -6.99 -16.83 5.47
N ILE A 49 -7.60 -16.75 4.29
CA ILE A 49 -9.06 -16.80 4.11
C ILE A 49 -9.65 -18.11 4.62
N VAL A 50 -8.93 -19.23 4.48
CA VAL A 50 -9.43 -20.56 4.86
C VAL A 50 -9.32 -20.78 6.36
N LYS A 51 -8.16 -20.52 6.92
CA LYS A 51 -7.87 -20.71 8.35
C LYS A 51 -8.49 -19.62 9.23
N GLY A 52 -8.61 -18.40 8.70
CA GLY A 52 -9.15 -17.25 9.44
C GLY A 52 -8.14 -16.65 10.43
N ASN A 53 -6.86 -16.89 10.24
CA ASN A 53 -5.78 -16.32 11.05
C ASN A 53 -4.94 -15.32 10.26
N GLU A 54 -4.23 -14.48 10.98
CA GLU A 54 -3.30 -13.49 10.44
C GLU A 54 -1.86 -13.85 10.82
N MET A 55 -0.94 -13.52 9.92
CA MET A 55 0.50 -13.59 10.13
C MET A 55 1.16 -12.37 9.48
N PRO A 56 2.32 -11.91 9.94
CA PRO A 56 3.03 -10.81 9.30
C PRO A 56 3.22 -11.03 7.79
N ALA A 57 2.91 -10.01 6.99
CA ALA A 57 3.13 -10.03 5.54
C ALA A 57 4.50 -9.47 5.22
N ALA A 58 5.53 -10.33 5.24
CA ALA A 58 6.89 -9.94 4.93
C ALA A 58 6.98 -9.30 3.53
N HIS A 59 7.68 -8.17 3.46
CA HIS A 59 7.98 -7.47 2.20
C HIS A 59 6.75 -7.11 1.35
N ALA A 60 5.60 -6.84 1.98
CA ALA A 60 4.46 -6.29 1.28
C ALA A 60 4.83 -4.93 0.68
N GLN A 61 4.37 -4.66 -0.53
CA GLN A 61 4.63 -3.40 -1.21
C GLN A 61 3.73 -2.29 -0.68
N ILE A 62 4.31 -1.11 -0.50
CA ILE A 62 3.62 0.13 -0.15
C ILE A 62 3.91 1.14 -1.25
N VAL A 63 2.85 1.70 -1.84
CA VAL A 63 2.96 2.75 -2.86
C VAL A 63 2.14 3.94 -2.40
N VAL A 64 2.75 5.10 -2.37
CA VAL A 64 2.13 6.35 -1.93
C VAL A 64 2.00 7.28 -3.12
N TYR A 65 0.80 7.76 -3.35
CA TYR A 65 0.50 8.85 -4.27
C TYR A 65 0.16 10.10 -3.48
N GLN A 66 0.71 11.23 -3.88
CA GLN A 66 0.41 12.57 -3.36
C GLN A 66 -0.28 13.35 -4.46
N ASN A 67 -1.50 13.85 -4.23
CA ASN A 67 -2.29 14.56 -5.24
C ASN A 67 -2.36 13.79 -6.58
N LYS A 68 -2.51 12.45 -6.52
CA LYS A 68 -2.55 11.50 -7.66
C LYS A 68 -1.22 11.27 -8.40
N GLU A 69 -0.13 11.88 -7.97
CA GLU A 69 1.21 11.64 -8.51
C GLU A 69 1.99 10.68 -7.61
N LEU A 70 2.79 9.81 -8.22
CA LEU A 70 3.62 8.88 -7.46
C LEU A 70 4.61 9.65 -6.57
N TYR A 71 4.45 9.52 -5.25
CA TYR A 71 5.34 10.16 -4.28
C TYR A 71 6.48 9.23 -3.88
N VAL A 72 6.18 8.01 -3.45
CA VAL A 72 7.17 7.01 -3.05
C VAL A 72 6.62 5.59 -3.14
N ALA A 73 7.52 4.61 -3.36
CA ALA A 73 7.22 3.19 -3.26
C ALA A 73 8.35 2.47 -2.53
N PHE A 74 8.00 1.54 -1.63
CA PHE A 74 8.94 0.77 -0.82
C PHE A 74 8.30 -0.53 -0.34
N PHE A 75 9.06 -1.35 0.38
CA PHE A 75 8.57 -2.60 0.97
C PHE A 75 8.56 -2.51 2.49
N GLY A 76 7.58 -3.14 3.12
CA GLY A 76 7.56 -3.37 4.56
C GLY A 76 8.70 -4.28 5.02
N GLY A 77 8.92 -4.34 6.31
CA GLY A 77 9.91 -5.20 6.95
C GLY A 77 9.62 -6.69 6.78
N ALA A 78 10.59 -7.53 7.16
CA ALA A 78 10.42 -8.98 7.18
C ALA A 78 9.36 -9.44 8.20
N ASP A 79 9.12 -8.65 9.23
CA ASP A 79 8.10 -8.83 10.25
C ASP A 79 6.77 -8.13 9.93
N GLY A 80 6.64 -7.59 8.71
CA GLY A 80 5.47 -6.84 8.25
C GLY A 80 5.40 -5.41 8.75
N THR A 81 6.32 -4.95 9.58
CA THR A 81 6.32 -3.56 10.08
C THR A 81 6.58 -2.56 8.97
N TYR A 82 6.00 -1.37 9.11
CA TYR A 82 6.26 -0.25 8.21
C TYR A 82 6.17 1.07 8.95
N SER A 83 6.92 2.06 8.47
CA SER A 83 6.79 3.45 8.90
C SER A 83 7.32 4.38 7.83
N PHE A 84 6.65 5.52 7.65
CA PHE A 84 7.07 6.56 6.71
C PHE A 84 6.46 7.91 7.08
N TYR A 85 7.14 8.98 6.65
CA TYR A 85 6.69 10.35 6.88
C TYR A 85 6.01 10.91 5.64
N LEU A 86 4.92 11.65 5.84
CA LEU A 86 4.20 12.37 4.80
C LEU A 86 4.14 13.86 5.16
N PRO A 87 4.47 14.78 4.24
CA PRO A 87 4.22 16.20 4.42
C PRO A 87 2.76 16.50 4.75
N VAL A 88 2.48 17.51 5.56
CA VAL A 88 1.13 18.03 5.77
C VAL A 88 0.68 18.89 4.58
N GLY A 89 -0.62 19.17 4.46
CA GLY A 89 -1.15 20.05 3.44
C GLY A 89 -1.51 19.38 2.10
N PHE A 90 -1.50 18.05 2.02
CA PHE A 90 -1.78 17.31 0.78
C PHE A 90 -2.79 16.19 0.99
N GLU A 91 -3.36 15.71 -0.12
CA GLU A 91 -4.10 14.46 -0.18
C GLU A 91 -3.19 13.29 -0.56
N TYR A 92 -3.41 12.14 0.07
CA TYR A 92 -2.65 10.93 -0.20
C TYR A 92 -3.55 9.74 -0.49
N GLU A 93 -3.11 8.90 -1.42
CA GLU A 93 -3.61 7.56 -1.61
C GLU A 93 -2.47 6.58 -1.35
N VAL A 94 -2.60 5.75 -0.32
CA VAL A 94 -1.60 4.76 0.07
C VAL A 94 -2.10 3.37 -0.30
N TRP A 95 -1.36 2.67 -1.13
CA TRP A 95 -1.67 1.32 -1.58
C TRP A 95 -0.80 0.32 -0.86
N PHE A 96 -1.44 -0.65 -0.24
CA PHE A 96 -0.80 -1.78 0.39
C PHE A 96 -1.10 -3.04 -0.42
N GLY A 97 -0.06 -3.82 -0.81
CA GLY A 97 -0.29 -4.99 -1.64
C GLY A 97 0.99 -5.65 -2.13
N GLY A 98 1.01 -5.95 -3.43
CA GLY A 98 2.09 -6.61 -4.14
C GLY A 98 1.56 -7.76 -5.00
N SER A 99 2.45 -8.45 -5.72
CA SER A 99 2.09 -9.49 -6.69
C SER A 99 1.28 -10.66 -6.13
N ALA A 100 1.34 -10.90 -4.83
CA ALA A 100 0.65 -12.01 -4.17
C ALA A 100 -0.65 -11.61 -3.47
N PHE A 101 -0.95 -10.30 -3.35
CA PHE A 101 -2.06 -9.81 -2.55
C PHE A 101 -3.05 -8.97 -3.36
N ALA A 102 -4.32 -9.00 -2.95
CA ALA A 102 -5.28 -8.00 -3.37
C ALA A 102 -4.91 -6.65 -2.74
N ASN A 103 -4.75 -5.61 -3.58
CA ASN A 103 -4.34 -4.30 -3.12
C ASN A 103 -5.44 -3.64 -2.29
N LYS A 104 -5.09 -3.12 -1.13
CA LYS A 104 -5.94 -2.24 -0.32
C LYS A 104 -5.44 -0.82 -0.40
N LYS A 105 -6.39 0.12 -0.46
CA LYS A 105 -6.11 1.55 -0.54
C LYS A 105 -6.56 2.25 0.73
N LEU A 106 -5.75 3.19 1.19
CA LEU A 106 -6.08 4.15 2.23
C LEU A 106 -6.08 5.53 1.59
N PHE A 107 -7.13 6.30 1.77
CA PHE A 107 -7.15 7.72 1.44
C PHE A 107 -6.94 8.56 2.70
N ILE A 108 -6.06 9.56 2.61
CA ILE A 108 -5.74 10.47 3.71
C ILE A 108 -5.87 11.89 3.21
N ASP A 109 -6.76 12.65 3.80
CA ASP A 109 -6.83 14.09 3.63
C ASP A 109 -6.06 14.77 4.77
N ALA A 110 -4.86 15.25 4.47
CA ALA A 110 -4.02 16.01 5.38
C ALA A 110 -3.95 17.51 5.01
N THR A 111 -4.88 18.00 4.16
CA THR A 111 -4.91 19.39 3.69
C THR A 111 -5.14 20.39 4.82
N GLN A 112 -5.89 20.00 5.84
CA GLN A 112 -6.20 20.82 7.01
C GLN A 112 -5.34 20.50 8.24
N LEU A 113 -4.39 19.55 8.10
CA LEU A 113 -3.52 19.17 9.21
C LEU A 113 -2.53 20.31 9.51
N PRO A 114 -2.50 20.86 10.74
CA PRO A 114 -1.61 21.96 11.09
C PRO A 114 -0.14 21.58 11.00
N GLU A 115 0.68 22.54 10.61
CA GLU A 115 2.13 22.40 10.67
C GLU A 115 2.61 22.38 12.13
N GLU A 116 3.43 21.43 12.47
CA GLU A 116 3.97 21.28 13.82
C GLU A 116 5.47 20.95 13.79
N LYS A 117 6.17 21.33 14.87
CA LYS A 117 7.60 21.00 15.04
C LYS A 117 7.83 19.51 15.31
N LYS A 118 6.83 18.81 15.84
CA LYS A 118 6.89 17.35 16.06
C LYS A 118 5.88 16.66 15.15
N PRO A 119 6.26 15.58 14.46
CA PRO A 119 5.32 14.86 13.65
C PRO A 119 4.23 14.23 14.51
N ARG A 120 2.98 14.33 14.06
CA ARG A 120 1.89 13.53 14.60
C ARG A 120 2.08 12.09 14.13
N GLU A 121 1.66 11.16 14.96
CA GLU A 121 1.73 9.73 14.63
C GLU A 121 0.33 9.15 14.41
N VAL A 122 0.21 8.37 13.33
CA VAL A 122 -0.98 7.60 13.01
C VAL A 122 -0.56 6.13 12.91
N THR A 123 -1.08 5.30 13.80
CA THR A 123 -0.84 3.84 13.72
C THR A 123 -2.00 3.18 13.01
N LEU A 124 -1.70 2.39 11.96
CA LEU A 124 -2.68 1.67 11.16
C LEU A 124 -2.17 0.28 10.79
N ASP A 125 -2.82 -0.75 11.29
CA ASP A 125 -2.58 -2.12 10.85
C ASP A 125 -3.41 -2.48 9.62
N VAL A 126 -2.82 -3.21 8.69
CA VAL A 126 -3.44 -3.55 7.40
C VAL A 126 -3.41 -5.04 7.16
N SER A 127 -4.58 -5.67 7.07
CA SER A 127 -4.69 -7.09 6.69
C SER A 127 -4.86 -7.23 5.19
N LEU A 128 -3.92 -7.86 4.53
CA LEU A 128 -3.96 -8.23 3.11
C LEU A 128 -4.36 -9.70 2.97
N PHE A 129 -4.90 -10.07 1.83
CA PHE A 129 -5.22 -11.45 1.48
C PHE A 129 -4.92 -11.70 0.01
N ARG A 130 -4.79 -12.96 -0.37
CA ARG A 130 -4.64 -13.33 -1.78
C ARG A 130 -5.99 -13.28 -2.48
N ALA A 131 -6.04 -12.65 -3.66
CA ALA A 131 -7.23 -12.68 -4.49
C ALA A 131 -7.55 -14.14 -4.89
N VAL A 132 -8.83 -14.46 -4.94
CA VAL A 132 -9.32 -15.79 -5.32
C VAL A 132 -10.03 -15.65 -6.66
N GLU A 133 -9.59 -16.44 -7.63
CA GLU A 133 -10.18 -16.44 -8.97
C GLU A 133 -11.70 -16.73 -8.90
N GLY A 134 -12.48 -16.02 -9.71
CA GLY A 134 -13.94 -16.15 -9.73
C GLY A 134 -14.68 -15.42 -8.60
N ILE A 135 -13.94 -14.73 -7.70
CA ILE A 135 -14.54 -13.89 -6.66
C ILE A 135 -14.33 -12.41 -7.00
N ASP A 136 -15.44 -11.66 -6.95
CA ASP A 136 -15.41 -10.21 -7.16
C ASP A 136 -14.89 -9.49 -5.91
N PHE A 137 -13.75 -8.80 -6.08
CA PHE A 137 -13.14 -7.92 -5.12
C PHE A 137 -13.08 -6.46 -5.62
N SER A 138 -13.95 -6.07 -6.57
CA SER A 138 -14.02 -4.70 -7.10
C SER A 138 -14.24 -3.63 -6.03
N ILE A 139 -14.75 -4.04 -4.86
CA ILE A 139 -14.83 -3.22 -3.65
C ILE A 139 -13.46 -2.59 -3.29
N LEU A 140 -12.35 -3.19 -3.64
CA LEU A 140 -11.00 -2.69 -3.37
C LEU A 140 -10.48 -1.70 -4.43
N ASN A 141 -11.23 -1.45 -5.50
CA ASN A 141 -10.88 -0.42 -6.48
C ASN A 141 -10.97 0.99 -5.89
N GLU A 142 -11.79 1.17 -4.86
CA GLU A 142 -11.92 2.39 -4.09
C GLU A 142 -11.17 2.28 -2.75
N PRO A 143 -10.85 3.38 -2.08
CA PRO A 143 -10.25 3.34 -0.75
C PRO A 143 -11.03 2.47 0.23
N TYR A 144 -10.34 1.59 0.94
CA TYR A 144 -10.94 0.75 1.98
C TYR A 144 -11.14 1.52 3.29
N VAL A 145 -10.23 2.46 3.58
CA VAL A 145 -10.28 3.39 4.72
C VAL A 145 -10.13 4.81 4.20
N ARG A 146 -10.85 5.75 4.81
CA ARG A 146 -10.66 7.18 4.64
C ARG A 146 -10.30 7.80 5.98
N MET A 147 -9.32 8.69 5.95
CA MET A 147 -8.86 9.45 7.12
C MET A 147 -8.82 10.93 6.79
N GLU A 148 -9.22 11.76 7.73
CA GLU A 148 -9.17 13.21 7.64
C GLU A 148 -8.78 13.83 8.98
N TYR A 149 -8.30 15.05 8.94
CA TYR A 149 -8.03 15.81 10.16
C TYR A 149 -9.33 16.33 10.77
N ASN A 150 -9.47 16.12 12.08
CA ASN A 150 -10.58 16.67 12.86
C ASN A 150 -10.05 17.78 13.78
N PRO A 151 -10.39 19.04 13.53
CA PRO A 151 -9.90 20.17 14.33
C PRO A 151 -10.44 20.18 15.77
N GLU A 152 -11.61 19.58 16.03
CA GLU A 152 -12.20 19.55 17.38
C GLU A 152 -11.41 18.65 18.33
N SER A 153 -10.88 17.52 17.80
CA SER A 153 -10.09 16.57 18.59
C SER A 153 -8.59 16.72 18.35
N ASP A 154 -8.20 17.64 17.47
CA ASP A 154 -6.80 17.86 17.05
C ASP A 154 -6.09 16.57 16.64
N SER A 155 -6.75 15.72 15.87
CA SER A 155 -6.25 14.41 15.48
C SER A 155 -6.74 13.97 14.11
N MET A 156 -5.99 13.06 13.48
CA MET A 156 -6.45 12.32 12.32
C MET A 156 -7.52 11.32 12.73
N ARG A 157 -8.64 11.31 12.04
CA ARG A 157 -9.76 10.39 12.31
C ARG A 157 -10.08 9.54 11.09
N VAL A 158 -10.44 8.30 11.35
CA VAL A 158 -11.02 7.40 10.35
C VAL A 158 -12.50 7.73 10.19
N ASP A 159 -12.97 7.81 8.94
CA ASP A 159 -14.40 7.78 8.64
C ASP A 159 -14.93 6.36 8.95
N GLU A 160 -15.44 6.20 10.17
CA GLU A 160 -15.89 4.91 10.69
C GLU A 160 -17.11 4.38 9.93
N GLU A 161 -18.02 5.26 9.50
CA GLU A 161 -19.21 4.83 8.76
C GLU A 161 -18.84 4.31 7.38
N TYR A 162 -18.00 5.05 6.65
CA TYR A 162 -17.46 4.62 5.37
C TYR A 162 -16.72 3.29 5.51
N THR A 163 -15.78 3.20 6.45
CA THR A 163 -14.96 2.00 6.68
C THR A 163 -15.82 0.78 7.05
N ARG A 164 -16.83 0.97 7.88
CA ARG A 164 -17.76 -0.09 8.28
C ARG A 164 -18.55 -0.63 7.09
N LYS A 165 -19.06 0.25 6.21
CA LYS A 165 -19.76 -0.16 4.97
C LYS A 165 -18.83 -1.00 4.08
N ARG A 166 -17.60 -0.54 3.86
CA ARG A 166 -16.59 -1.23 3.05
C ARG A 166 -16.24 -2.60 3.64
N LYS A 167 -16.07 -2.68 4.96
CA LYS A 167 -15.80 -3.94 5.66
C LYS A 167 -16.92 -4.96 5.46
N VAL A 168 -18.17 -4.57 5.61
CA VAL A 168 -19.32 -5.48 5.42
C VAL A 168 -19.37 -6.05 4.01
N GLU A 169 -19.07 -5.24 2.98
CA GLU A 169 -19.05 -5.71 1.60
C GLU A 169 -17.86 -6.63 1.32
N LEU A 170 -16.67 -6.29 1.80
CA LEU A 170 -15.50 -7.15 1.69
C LEU A 170 -15.71 -8.49 2.38
N ASP A 171 -16.29 -8.50 3.58
CA ASP A 171 -16.57 -9.73 4.33
C ASP A 171 -17.51 -10.68 3.58
N LYS A 172 -18.46 -10.15 2.78
CA LYS A 172 -19.31 -10.98 1.89
C LYS A 172 -18.48 -11.68 0.81
N SER A 173 -17.55 -10.96 0.17
CA SER A 173 -16.64 -11.53 -0.83
C SER A 173 -15.69 -12.56 -0.22
N LEU A 174 -15.12 -12.26 0.96
CA LEU A 174 -14.25 -13.20 1.69
C LEU A 174 -14.99 -14.49 2.11
N LYS A 175 -16.24 -14.38 2.55
CA LYS A 175 -17.08 -15.58 2.85
C LYS A 175 -17.31 -16.45 1.62
N LYS A 176 -17.56 -15.84 0.45
CA LYS A 176 -17.69 -16.58 -0.82
C LYS A 176 -16.37 -17.24 -1.21
N ALA A 177 -15.25 -16.51 -1.10
CA ALA A 177 -13.92 -17.03 -1.37
C ALA A 177 -13.57 -18.22 -0.47
N LYS A 178 -13.87 -18.13 0.82
CA LYS A 178 -13.67 -19.25 1.76
C LYS A 178 -14.43 -20.50 1.35
N LYS A 179 -15.72 -20.37 1.01
CA LYS A 179 -16.53 -21.51 0.56
C LYS A 179 -15.96 -22.15 -0.71
N LEU A 180 -15.56 -21.33 -1.69
CA LEU A 180 -14.98 -21.82 -2.95
C LEU A 180 -13.67 -22.58 -2.69
N LEU A 181 -12.77 -22.03 -1.88
CA LEU A 181 -11.49 -22.66 -1.56
C LEU A 181 -11.66 -23.96 -0.74
N GLN A 182 -12.68 -24.07 0.08
CA GLN A 182 -12.99 -25.29 0.84
C GLN A 182 -13.56 -26.38 -0.07
N SER A 183 -14.47 -26.03 -1.00
CA SER A 183 -15.05 -27.00 -1.95
C SER A 183 -14.03 -27.53 -2.98
N ALA A 184 -12.99 -26.75 -3.30
CA ALA A 184 -11.93 -27.21 -4.23
C ALA A 184 -10.92 -28.18 -3.60
N LYS A 185 -10.98 -28.41 -2.30
CA LYS A 185 -10.08 -29.32 -1.54
C LYS A 185 -10.70 -30.69 -1.22
N GLY A 186 -12.00 -30.84 -1.44
CA GLY A 186 -12.74 -32.10 -1.24
C GLY A 186 -12.99 -32.78 -2.55
#